data_fa8f3da36f7f720ec0638895db43beb8
#
_entry.id   fa8f3da36f7f720ec0638895db43beb8
#
_cell.length_a   1.000
_cell.length_b   1.000
_cell.length_c   1.000
_cell.angle_alpha   90.00
_cell.angle_beta   90.00
_cell.angle_gamma   90.00
#
_symmetry.space_group_name_H-M   'P 1'
#
loop_
_entity.id
_entity.type
_entity.pdbx_description
1 polymer ?
#
loop_
_entity_poly.entity_id
_entity_poly.type
_entity_poly.pdbx_seq_one_letter_code
_entity_poly.pdbx_strand_id
1 'polypeptide(L)'
;MVGDVDGDRRPDRATLRADAAHPARCRHVLVVELAGGSVVAAPVKPLSWPGTNPKLLLLAEIDGRAGLEVVITLSPANVFRPGAVFTLRQGELTRMRVERRYTPELFPFYDEFPAGVDCAGTPGSIVITLGDLADAGKDDSHWDVTRSFYEAADLRFELVRRQAFRVDVGPEASERWPEVRGRPFLSCPNRVD
;
A
#
# COMPACT_ATOMS: atom_id res chain seq x y z
N MET A 1 -14.44 6.54 -3.83
CA MET A 1 -14.34 5.28 -4.56
C MET A 1 -15.51 4.38 -4.23
N VAL A 2 -15.88 3.52 -5.14
CA VAL A 2 -17.03 2.60 -4.97
C VAL A 2 -16.56 1.19 -5.30
N GLY A 3 -16.79 0.23 -4.40
CA GLY A 3 -16.43 -1.17 -4.56
C GLY A 3 -16.90 -2.00 -3.37
N ASP A 4 -16.87 -3.30 -3.48
CA ASP A 4 -17.34 -4.23 -2.45
C ASP A 4 -16.26 -4.39 -1.36
N VAL A 5 -16.33 -3.61 -0.29
CA VAL A 5 -15.33 -3.59 0.79
C VAL A 5 -15.60 -4.68 1.84
N ASP A 6 -16.85 -5.04 2.07
CA ASP A 6 -17.22 -6.05 3.08
C ASP A 6 -17.38 -7.48 2.54
N GLY A 7 -17.32 -7.65 1.21
CA GLY A 7 -17.39 -8.95 0.55
C GLY A 7 -18.83 -9.49 0.36
N ASP A 8 -19.84 -8.62 0.50
CA ASP A 8 -21.25 -8.98 0.34
C ASP A 8 -21.74 -8.94 -1.11
N ARG A 9 -20.85 -8.57 -2.04
CA ARG A 9 -21.06 -8.35 -3.49
C ARG A 9 -21.94 -7.17 -3.84
N ARG A 10 -22.07 -6.23 -2.93
CA ARG A 10 -22.77 -4.97 -3.15
C ARG A 10 -21.79 -3.80 -3.05
N PRO A 11 -21.97 -2.74 -3.85
CA PRO A 11 -20.99 -1.66 -3.87
C PRO A 11 -21.09 -0.78 -2.60
N ASP A 12 -20.01 -0.65 -1.90
CA ASP A 12 -19.80 0.25 -0.78
C ASP A 12 -19.13 1.55 -1.26
N ARG A 13 -19.13 2.56 -0.42
CA ARG A 13 -18.52 3.85 -0.71
C ARG A 13 -17.41 4.21 0.26
N ALA A 14 -16.18 4.17 -0.20
CA ALA A 14 -15.01 4.63 0.56
C ALA A 14 -14.73 6.11 0.29
N THR A 15 -14.55 6.88 1.35
CA THR A 15 -14.20 8.31 1.31
C THR A 15 -13.14 8.64 2.36
N LEU A 16 -12.27 9.60 2.03
CA LEU A 16 -11.32 10.16 2.98
C LEU A 16 -11.79 11.57 3.35
N ARG A 17 -11.98 11.82 4.63
CA ARG A 17 -12.50 13.10 5.15
C ARG A 17 -11.51 13.73 6.10
N ALA A 18 -11.44 15.06 6.15
CA ALA A 18 -10.74 15.75 7.21
C ALA A 18 -11.43 15.48 8.55
N ASP A 19 -10.64 15.27 9.60
CA ASP A 19 -11.17 15.11 10.96
C ASP A 19 -11.62 16.48 11.51
N ALA A 20 -12.91 16.73 11.46
CA ALA A 20 -13.51 17.98 11.92
C ALA A 20 -13.33 18.21 13.44
N ALA A 21 -13.11 17.16 14.23
CA ALA A 21 -12.86 17.28 15.67
C ALA A 21 -11.45 17.81 15.99
N HIS A 22 -10.52 17.68 15.04
CA HIS A 22 -9.11 18.08 15.23
C HIS A 22 -8.56 18.85 14.02
N PRO A 23 -9.16 19.96 13.59
CA PRO A 23 -8.79 20.65 12.34
C PRO A 23 -7.33 21.16 12.36
N ALA A 24 -6.83 21.57 13.52
CA ALA A 24 -5.46 22.06 13.66
C ALA A 24 -4.38 20.96 13.53
N ARG A 25 -4.75 19.69 13.53
CA ARG A 25 -3.81 18.57 13.45
C ARG A 25 -3.76 17.91 12.07
N CYS A 26 -4.45 18.46 11.07
CA CYS A 26 -4.53 17.90 9.70
C CYS A 26 -4.80 16.37 9.69
N ARG A 27 -5.63 15.90 10.61
CA ARG A 27 -5.99 14.50 10.69
C ARG A 27 -7.05 14.15 9.65
N HIS A 28 -6.99 12.92 9.17
CA HIS A 28 -7.98 12.39 8.24
C HIS A 28 -8.63 11.13 8.84
N VAL A 29 -9.85 10.88 8.40
CA VAL A 29 -10.63 9.69 8.74
C VAL A 29 -11.02 9.01 7.44
N LEU A 30 -10.69 7.72 7.32
CA LEU A 30 -11.27 6.86 6.29
C LEU A 30 -12.67 6.48 6.74
N VAL A 31 -13.66 6.73 5.89
CA VAL A 31 -15.06 6.38 6.11
C VAL A 31 -15.52 5.46 5.00
N VAL A 32 -16.12 4.33 5.35
CA VAL A 32 -16.78 3.42 4.41
C VAL A 32 -18.26 3.33 4.76
N GLU A 33 -19.09 3.71 3.81
CA GLU A 33 -20.55 3.61 3.85
C GLU A 33 -20.90 2.28 3.16
N LEU A 34 -21.32 1.28 3.95
CA LEU A 34 -21.66 -0.05 3.45
C LEU A 34 -23.03 -0.04 2.77
N ALA A 35 -23.22 -0.88 1.77
CA ALA A 35 -24.46 -1.04 1.04
C ALA A 35 -25.65 -1.43 1.95
N GLY A 36 -25.35 -2.08 3.08
CA GLY A 36 -26.30 -2.40 4.15
C GLY A 36 -26.79 -1.21 4.98
N GLY A 37 -26.25 0.00 4.75
CA GLY A 37 -26.57 1.23 5.48
C GLY A 37 -25.72 1.50 6.71
N SER A 38 -24.84 0.58 7.09
CA SER A 38 -23.87 0.78 8.17
C SER A 38 -22.73 1.69 7.71
N VAL A 39 -22.15 2.44 8.64
CA VAL A 39 -20.99 3.29 8.41
C VAL A 39 -19.87 2.88 9.35
N VAL A 40 -18.70 2.62 8.81
CA VAL A 40 -17.50 2.31 9.56
C VAL A 40 -16.41 3.33 9.29
N ALA A 41 -15.58 3.62 10.28
CA ALA A 41 -14.55 4.64 10.15
C ALA A 41 -13.26 4.27 10.89
N ALA A 42 -12.12 4.66 10.32
CA ALA A 42 -10.82 4.50 10.95
C ALA A 42 -9.97 5.77 10.85
N PRO A 43 -9.22 6.14 11.89
CA PRO A 43 -8.32 7.27 11.82
C PRO A 43 -7.14 6.97 10.89
N VAL A 44 -6.85 7.88 9.99
CA VAL A 44 -5.66 7.86 9.15
C VAL A 44 -4.60 8.70 9.83
N LYS A 45 -3.62 8.05 10.48
CA LYS A 45 -2.50 8.74 11.12
C LYS A 45 -1.60 9.33 10.03
N PRO A 46 -1.45 10.66 9.95
CA PRO A 46 -0.50 11.27 9.03
C PRO A 46 0.92 10.87 9.43
N LEU A 47 1.84 10.94 8.48
CA LEU A 47 3.25 10.94 8.80
C LEU A 47 3.59 12.25 9.52
N SER A 48 4.60 12.22 10.38
CA SER A 48 5.07 13.39 11.14
C SER A 48 5.75 14.48 10.28
N TRP A 49 5.69 14.35 8.96
CA TRP A 49 6.32 15.29 8.02
C TRP A 49 5.35 16.40 7.62
N PRO A 50 5.83 17.65 7.54
CA PRO A 50 5.03 18.77 7.05
C PRO A 50 4.51 18.53 5.63
N GLY A 51 3.27 18.93 5.36
CA GLY A 51 2.68 18.85 4.01
C GLY A 51 2.11 17.49 3.63
N THR A 52 2.00 16.54 4.55
CA THR A 52 1.33 15.27 4.28
C THR A 52 -0.17 15.48 4.07
N ASN A 53 -0.65 15.14 2.88
CA ASN A 53 -2.07 15.19 2.54
C ASN A 53 -2.49 13.80 2.02
N PRO A 54 -3.02 12.94 2.88
CA PRO A 54 -3.45 11.60 2.48
C PRO A 54 -4.46 11.65 1.34
N LYS A 55 -4.37 10.70 0.41
CA LYS A 55 -5.32 10.53 -0.68
C LYS A 55 -5.74 9.08 -0.77
N LEU A 56 -7.02 8.87 -1.03
CA LEU A 56 -7.55 7.57 -1.42
C LEU A 56 -6.99 7.22 -2.79
N LEU A 57 -6.35 6.06 -2.90
CA LEU A 57 -5.60 5.69 -4.09
C LEU A 57 -6.34 4.66 -4.95
N LEU A 58 -6.75 3.55 -4.34
CA LEU A 58 -7.49 2.47 -5.01
C LEU A 58 -8.20 1.56 -4.01
N LEU A 59 -9.07 0.70 -4.53
CA LEU A 59 -9.56 -0.51 -3.86
C LEU A 59 -9.04 -1.72 -4.63
N ALA A 60 -8.63 -2.78 -3.94
CA ALA A 60 -8.20 -4.03 -4.57
C ALA A 60 -8.31 -5.20 -3.59
N GLU A 61 -8.43 -6.42 -4.12
CA GLU A 61 -8.33 -7.64 -3.33
C GLU A 61 -6.85 -7.96 -3.07
N ILE A 62 -6.38 -7.69 -1.85
CA ILE A 62 -4.95 -7.79 -1.51
C ILE A 62 -4.68 -8.94 -0.54
N ASP A 63 -5.53 -9.16 0.47
CA ASP A 63 -5.31 -10.18 1.49
C ASP A 63 -5.89 -11.56 1.15
N GLY A 64 -6.50 -11.70 -0.03
CA GLY A 64 -7.05 -12.96 -0.55
C GLY A 64 -8.35 -13.40 0.11
N ARG A 65 -9.00 -12.54 0.88
CA ARG A 65 -10.33 -12.77 1.49
C ARG A 65 -11.39 -12.01 0.69
N ALA A 66 -12.65 -12.37 0.91
CA ALA A 66 -13.75 -11.61 0.33
C ALA A 66 -13.76 -10.16 0.83
N GLY A 67 -13.97 -9.22 -0.08
CA GLY A 67 -13.92 -7.79 0.15
C GLY A 67 -12.65 -7.15 -0.40
N LEU A 68 -12.73 -5.84 -0.66
CA LEU A 68 -11.61 -5.06 -1.20
C LEU A 68 -10.94 -4.26 -0.09
N GLU A 69 -9.62 -4.30 -0.05
CA GLU A 69 -8.83 -3.43 0.81
C GLU A 69 -8.82 -2.02 0.25
N VAL A 70 -8.82 -1.06 1.17
CA VAL A 70 -8.72 0.37 0.85
C VAL A 70 -7.28 0.81 0.95
N VAL A 71 -6.71 1.28 -0.14
CA VAL A 71 -5.33 1.77 -0.22
C VAL A 71 -5.30 3.29 -0.19
N ILE A 72 -4.51 3.84 0.71
CA ILE A 72 -4.32 5.28 0.90
C ILE A 72 -2.84 5.62 0.75
N THR A 73 -2.51 6.61 -0.09
CA THR A 73 -1.19 7.25 0.00
C THR A 73 -1.19 8.26 1.14
N LEU A 74 -0.14 8.26 1.95
CA LEU A 74 -0.04 9.13 3.14
C LEU A 74 0.73 10.43 2.86
N SER A 75 1.43 10.50 1.74
CA SER A 75 2.17 11.69 1.30
C SER A 75 2.09 11.83 -0.21
N PRO A 76 1.87 13.04 -0.75
CA PRO A 76 1.98 13.31 -2.17
C PRO A 76 3.41 13.65 -2.62
N ALA A 77 4.41 13.50 -1.74
CA ALA A 77 5.80 13.80 -2.09
C ALA A 77 6.25 12.95 -3.29
N ASN A 78 6.99 13.57 -4.21
CA ASN A 78 7.33 12.98 -5.51
C ASN A 78 8.30 11.80 -5.42
N VAL A 79 9.06 11.67 -4.35
CA VAL A 79 10.15 10.68 -4.24
C VAL A 79 9.77 9.49 -3.35
N PHE A 80 9.09 9.73 -2.24
CA PHE A 80 8.67 8.67 -1.31
C PHE A 80 7.19 8.82 -1.00
N ARG A 81 6.38 7.88 -1.45
CA ARG A 81 4.94 7.83 -1.19
C ARG A 81 4.62 6.64 -0.28
N PRO A 82 4.74 6.81 1.04
CA PRO A 82 4.29 5.75 1.93
C PRO A 82 2.79 5.59 1.83
N GLY A 83 2.34 4.34 1.74
CA GLY A 83 0.94 3.98 1.71
C GLY A 83 0.49 3.27 2.97
N ALA A 84 -0.81 3.22 3.15
CA ALA A 84 -1.48 2.40 4.14
C ALA A 84 -2.56 1.56 3.46
N VAL A 85 -2.72 0.33 3.92
CA VAL A 85 -3.76 -0.60 3.48
C VAL A 85 -4.70 -0.83 4.65
N PHE A 86 -6.00 -0.68 4.42
CA PHE A 86 -7.04 -0.94 5.40
C PHE A 86 -7.94 -2.06 4.91
N THR A 87 -8.27 -2.97 5.80
CA THR A 87 -9.23 -4.04 5.56
C THR A 87 -10.40 -3.93 6.52
N LEU A 88 -11.58 -4.37 6.11
CA LEU A 88 -12.75 -4.47 6.98
C LEU A 88 -12.82 -5.86 7.59
N ARG A 89 -12.77 -5.95 8.92
CA ARG A 89 -12.88 -7.20 9.66
C ARG A 89 -13.82 -7.05 10.82
N GLN A 90 -14.78 -7.97 10.93
CA GLN A 90 -15.76 -8.00 12.03
C GLN A 90 -16.47 -6.65 12.24
N GLY A 91 -16.72 -5.91 11.15
CA GLY A 91 -17.36 -4.60 11.22
C GLY A 91 -16.42 -3.43 11.58
N GLU A 92 -15.11 -3.66 11.65
CA GLU A 92 -14.11 -2.64 11.95
C GLU A 92 -13.11 -2.46 10.81
N LEU A 93 -12.84 -1.20 10.45
CA LEU A 93 -11.74 -0.86 9.54
C LEU A 93 -10.42 -0.89 10.29
N THR A 94 -9.56 -1.83 9.93
CA THR A 94 -8.26 -2.01 10.57
C THR A 94 -7.13 -1.84 9.57
N ARG A 95 -6.08 -1.16 9.99
CA ARG A 95 -4.88 -0.97 9.20
C ARG A 95 -4.05 -2.25 9.20
N MET A 96 -3.73 -2.74 8.01
CA MET A 96 -2.85 -3.89 7.82
C MET A 96 -1.39 -3.53 8.08
N ARG A 97 -0.60 -4.53 8.47
CA ARG A 97 0.83 -4.41 8.78
C ARG A 97 1.64 -5.33 7.88
N VAL A 98 2.91 -4.99 7.70
CA VAL A 98 3.88 -5.87 7.02
C VAL A 98 4.97 -6.21 8.03
N GLU A 99 5.39 -7.48 8.08
CA GLU A 99 6.50 -7.90 8.91
C GLU A 99 7.83 -7.30 8.41
N ARG A 100 8.15 -6.11 8.92
CA ARG A 100 9.37 -5.37 8.58
C ARG A 100 9.99 -4.80 9.86
N ARG A 101 11.31 -4.70 9.85
CA ARG A 101 12.08 -4.16 11.00
C ARG A 101 11.71 -2.71 11.33
N TYR A 102 11.43 -1.92 10.29
CA TYR A 102 11.09 -0.50 10.44
C TYR A 102 9.75 -0.22 9.74
N THR A 103 8.94 0.64 10.34
CA THR A 103 7.67 1.10 9.77
C THR A 103 6.72 -0.02 9.30
N PRO A 104 6.32 -0.96 10.15
CA PRO A 104 5.51 -2.13 9.74
C PRO A 104 4.11 -1.75 9.22
N GLU A 105 3.68 -0.52 9.44
CA GLU A 105 2.38 -0.01 9.00
C GLU A 105 2.44 0.72 7.64
N LEU A 106 3.62 0.77 7.01
CA LEU A 106 3.82 1.52 5.77
C LEU A 106 4.20 0.60 4.62
N PHE A 107 3.48 0.73 3.52
CA PHE A 107 3.79 0.13 2.24
C PHE A 107 4.58 1.13 1.40
N PRO A 108 5.67 0.71 0.74
CA PRO A 108 6.46 1.61 -0.10
C PRO A 108 5.78 1.80 -1.46
N PHE A 109 5.42 3.04 -1.78
CA PHE A 109 4.99 3.45 -3.11
C PHE A 109 6.01 4.48 -3.59
N TYR A 110 6.69 4.20 -4.70
CA TYR A 110 7.71 5.09 -5.26
C TYR A 110 7.45 5.33 -6.73
N ASP A 111 7.83 6.51 -7.21
CA ASP A 111 7.72 6.86 -8.62
C ASP A 111 9.05 6.78 -9.37
N GLU A 112 10.19 6.93 -8.68
CA GLU A 112 11.50 7.13 -9.32
C GLU A 112 12.58 6.12 -8.92
N PHE A 113 12.35 5.31 -7.89
CA PHE A 113 13.32 4.31 -7.42
C PHE A 113 12.80 2.90 -7.64
N PRO A 114 13.67 1.88 -7.72
CA PRO A 114 13.25 0.50 -7.79
C PRO A 114 12.62 0.09 -6.45
N ALA A 115 11.48 0.68 -6.13
CA ALA A 115 10.72 0.34 -4.95
C ALA A 115 9.23 0.36 -5.27
N GLY A 116 8.53 -0.66 -4.79
CA GLY A 116 7.10 -0.79 -5.04
C GLY A 116 6.51 -2.00 -4.34
N VAL A 117 5.20 -2.14 -4.48
CA VAL A 117 4.44 -3.27 -3.95
C VAL A 117 3.39 -3.70 -4.97
N ASP A 118 3.22 -5.02 -5.11
CA ASP A 118 2.18 -5.60 -5.96
C ASP A 118 1.72 -6.95 -5.41
N CYS A 119 0.62 -7.48 -5.94
CA CYS A 119 0.20 -8.84 -5.66
C CYS A 119 1.13 -9.85 -6.34
N ALA A 120 1.43 -10.96 -5.66
CA ALA A 120 2.40 -11.95 -6.11
C ALA A 120 1.78 -13.13 -6.88
N GLY A 121 0.61 -12.93 -7.49
CA GLY A 121 -0.08 -13.91 -8.34
C GLY A 121 -0.89 -14.98 -7.58
N THR A 122 -0.76 -15.08 -6.27
CA THR A 122 -1.58 -15.94 -5.40
C THR A 122 -2.45 -15.05 -4.51
N PRO A 123 -3.74 -15.34 -4.30
CA PRO A 123 -4.58 -14.58 -3.38
C PRO A 123 -3.92 -14.45 -2.00
N GLY A 124 -3.91 -13.24 -1.46
CA GLY A 124 -3.28 -12.96 -0.16
C GLY A 124 -1.76 -12.88 -0.16
N SER A 125 -1.11 -12.95 -1.31
CA SER A 125 0.34 -12.83 -1.41
C SER A 125 0.73 -11.50 -2.06
N ILE A 126 1.72 -10.82 -1.47
CA ILE A 126 2.29 -9.59 -2.02
C ILE A 126 3.81 -9.69 -2.17
N VAL A 127 4.34 -8.92 -3.08
CA VAL A 127 5.78 -8.69 -3.23
C VAL A 127 6.10 -7.23 -2.97
N ILE A 128 7.12 -6.99 -2.15
CA ILE A 128 7.68 -5.65 -1.93
C ILE A 128 9.11 -5.65 -2.45
N THR A 129 9.39 -4.74 -3.38
CA THR A 129 10.72 -4.53 -3.93
C THR A 129 11.28 -3.22 -3.38
N LEU A 130 12.53 -3.27 -2.94
CA LEU A 130 13.28 -2.11 -2.46
C LEU A 130 14.68 -2.17 -3.09
N GLY A 131 15.12 -1.06 -3.66
CA GLY A 131 16.47 -0.90 -4.18
C GLY A 131 17.19 0.24 -3.51
N ASP A 132 18.46 0.01 -3.21
CA ASP A 132 19.41 1.00 -2.75
C ASP A 132 20.52 1.14 -3.78
N LEU A 133 21.04 2.35 -4.01
CA LEU A 133 22.23 2.54 -4.85
C LEU A 133 23.40 1.78 -4.23
N ALA A 134 23.93 0.82 -4.97
CA ALA A 134 25.10 0.08 -4.54
C ALA A 134 26.30 1.03 -4.52
N ASP A 135 27.04 1.02 -3.41
CA ASP A 135 28.27 1.80 -3.25
C ASP A 135 28.11 3.31 -3.52
N ALA A 136 27.08 3.95 -2.92
CA ALA A 136 26.86 5.40 -3.01
C ALA A 136 28.17 6.16 -2.78
N GLY A 137 28.79 6.65 -3.88
CA GLY A 137 30.04 7.39 -3.89
C GLY A 137 31.19 6.78 -4.69
N LYS A 138 31.05 5.59 -5.30
CA LYS A 138 32.08 4.98 -6.16
C LYS A 138 31.61 4.62 -7.56
N ASP A 139 30.36 4.16 -7.70
CA ASP A 139 29.79 3.78 -8.99
C ASP A 139 28.26 3.81 -8.86
N ASP A 140 27.64 4.83 -9.44
CA ASP A 140 26.18 5.00 -9.45
C ASP A 140 25.49 4.10 -10.49
N SER A 141 26.22 3.12 -11.04
CA SER A 141 25.72 2.28 -12.14
C SER A 141 24.90 1.07 -11.71
N HIS A 142 24.87 0.75 -10.41
CA HIS A 142 24.22 -0.46 -9.92
C HIS A 142 23.25 -0.19 -8.77
N TRP A 143 22.16 -0.99 -8.73
CA TRP A 143 21.24 -1.07 -7.62
C TRP A 143 21.38 -2.41 -6.90
N ASP A 144 21.47 -2.37 -5.57
CA ASP A 144 21.24 -3.54 -4.73
C ASP A 144 19.74 -3.64 -4.44
N VAL A 145 19.07 -4.60 -5.08
CA VAL A 145 17.62 -4.76 -5.03
C VAL A 145 17.24 -5.92 -4.14
N THR A 146 16.34 -5.69 -3.20
CA THR A 146 15.73 -6.73 -2.37
C THR A 146 14.27 -6.89 -2.72
N ARG A 147 13.84 -8.09 -3.14
CA ARG A 147 12.45 -8.49 -3.30
C ARG A 147 12.03 -9.38 -2.13
N SER A 148 11.03 -8.96 -1.40
CA SER A 148 10.48 -9.67 -0.26
C SER A 148 9.06 -10.10 -0.56
N PHE A 149 8.77 -11.38 -0.42
CA PHE A 149 7.46 -11.99 -0.65
C PHE A 149 6.79 -12.24 0.69
N TYR A 150 5.54 -11.89 0.79
CA TYR A 150 4.75 -11.99 2.01
C TYR A 150 3.43 -12.67 1.74
N GLU A 151 2.90 -13.35 2.76
CA GLU A 151 1.55 -13.92 2.76
C GLU A 151 0.72 -13.26 3.86
N ALA A 152 -0.57 -13.10 3.57
CA ALA A 152 -1.50 -12.53 4.52
C ALA A 152 -1.78 -13.52 5.66
N ALA A 153 -1.55 -13.07 6.88
CA ALA A 153 -1.84 -13.77 8.11
C ALA A 153 -2.67 -12.84 9.00
N ASP A 154 -3.99 -12.94 8.89
CA ASP A 154 -4.97 -12.05 9.53
C ASP A 154 -4.77 -10.58 9.14
N LEU A 155 -4.36 -9.71 10.06
CA LEU A 155 -4.18 -8.27 9.85
C LEU A 155 -2.73 -7.88 9.48
N ARG A 156 -1.91 -8.85 9.10
CA ARG A 156 -0.51 -8.61 8.74
C ARG A 156 -0.07 -9.47 7.57
N PHE A 157 0.95 -9.02 6.89
CA PHE A 157 1.69 -9.78 5.90
C PHE A 157 2.98 -10.29 6.53
N GLU A 158 3.13 -11.63 6.58
CA GLU A 158 4.30 -12.33 7.13
C GLU A 158 5.30 -12.63 6.02
N LEU A 159 6.59 -12.45 6.31
CA LEU A 159 7.65 -12.68 5.35
C LEU A 159 7.82 -14.18 5.10
N VAL A 160 7.66 -14.60 3.85
CA VAL A 160 7.85 -15.99 3.40
C VAL A 160 9.21 -16.20 2.76
N ARG A 161 9.62 -15.27 1.90
CA ARG A 161 10.84 -15.40 1.11
C ARG A 161 11.45 -14.03 0.80
N ARG A 162 12.77 -13.99 0.72
CA ARG A 162 13.53 -12.84 0.27
C ARG A 162 14.52 -13.23 -0.82
N GLN A 163 14.69 -12.35 -1.79
CA GLN A 163 15.66 -12.47 -2.87
C GLN A 163 16.44 -11.17 -2.96
N ALA A 164 17.75 -11.26 -3.15
CA ALA A 164 18.62 -10.11 -3.36
C ALA A 164 19.26 -10.20 -4.75
N PHE A 165 19.38 -9.08 -5.41
CA PHE A 165 19.95 -8.95 -6.75
C PHE A 165 20.82 -7.70 -6.82
N ARG A 166 21.84 -7.72 -7.64
CA ARG A 166 22.52 -6.52 -8.13
C ARG A 166 22.16 -6.34 -9.59
N VAL A 167 21.71 -5.14 -9.97
CA VAL A 167 21.26 -4.82 -11.32
C VAL A 167 21.80 -3.47 -11.76
N ASP A 168 22.05 -3.35 -13.06
CA ASP A 168 22.48 -2.09 -13.64
C ASP A 168 21.37 -1.03 -13.53
N VAL A 169 21.77 0.22 -13.30
CA VAL A 169 20.87 1.37 -13.31
C VAL A 169 20.44 1.63 -14.75
N GLY A 170 19.16 1.40 -15.05
CA GLY A 170 18.62 1.60 -16.39
C GLY A 170 17.13 1.29 -16.45
N PRO A 171 16.48 1.59 -17.59
CA PRO A 171 15.04 1.33 -17.79
C PRO A 171 14.70 -0.17 -17.67
N GLU A 172 15.63 -1.06 -17.93
CA GLU A 172 15.43 -2.51 -17.83
C GLU A 172 15.06 -2.97 -16.41
N ALA A 173 15.56 -2.29 -15.36
CA ALA A 173 15.23 -2.63 -13.98
C ALA A 173 13.73 -2.47 -13.69
N SER A 174 13.10 -1.41 -14.21
CA SER A 174 11.66 -1.17 -14.06
C SER A 174 10.81 -2.08 -14.95
N GLU A 175 11.34 -2.53 -16.07
CA GLU A 175 10.66 -3.47 -16.96
C GLU A 175 10.64 -4.89 -16.40
N ARG A 176 11.70 -5.26 -15.68
CA ARG A 176 11.86 -6.60 -15.10
C ARG A 176 10.89 -6.88 -13.94
N TRP A 177 10.51 -5.84 -13.19
CA TRP A 177 9.66 -5.99 -12.01
C TRP A 177 8.44 -5.07 -12.09
N PRO A 178 7.26 -5.61 -12.39
CA PRO A 178 6.02 -4.82 -12.55
C PRO A 178 5.69 -3.94 -11.34
N GLU A 179 6.00 -4.42 -10.13
CA GLU A 179 5.75 -3.72 -8.88
C GLU A 179 6.46 -2.37 -8.74
N VAL A 180 7.54 -2.12 -9.47
CA VAL A 180 8.29 -0.85 -9.42
C VAL A 180 7.87 0.17 -10.50
N ARG A 181 6.80 -0.10 -11.23
CA ARG A 181 6.29 0.79 -12.31
C ARG A 181 5.47 1.98 -11.81
N GLY A 182 5.60 2.36 -10.54
CA GLY A 182 4.93 3.54 -9.98
C GLY A 182 3.44 3.40 -9.68
N ARG A 183 2.83 2.25 -9.97
CA ARG A 183 1.42 1.96 -9.64
C ARG A 183 1.34 0.79 -8.66
N PRO A 184 1.13 1.05 -7.37
CA PRO A 184 1.04 -0.02 -6.39
C PRO A 184 -0.17 -0.91 -6.66
N PHE A 185 -0.02 -2.20 -6.35
CA PHE A 185 -1.08 -3.21 -6.47
C PHE A 185 -1.70 -3.30 -7.88
N LEU A 186 -0.87 -3.13 -8.92
CA LEU A 186 -1.33 -3.16 -10.32
C LEU A 186 -1.87 -4.53 -10.74
N SER A 187 -1.24 -5.60 -10.25
CA SER A 187 -1.60 -6.98 -10.59
C SER A 187 -2.63 -7.60 -9.63
N CYS A 188 -3.16 -6.82 -8.68
CA CYS A 188 -4.14 -7.33 -7.73
C CYS A 188 -5.51 -7.52 -8.39
N PRO A 189 -6.26 -8.57 -8.01
CA PRO A 189 -7.63 -8.79 -8.50
C PRO A 189 -8.58 -7.65 -8.10
N ASN A 190 -9.65 -7.50 -8.87
CA ASN A 190 -10.79 -6.61 -8.59
C ASN A 190 -10.40 -5.16 -8.27
N ARG A 191 -9.29 -4.68 -8.85
CA ARG A 191 -8.79 -3.33 -8.63
C ARG A 191 -9.74 -2.28 -9.19
N VAL A 192 -9.99 -1.22 -8.40
CA VAL A 192 -10.76 -0.02 -8.74
C VAL A 192 -9.91 1.22 -8.41
N ASP A 193 -9.63 2.07 -9.41
CA ASP A 193 -8.86 3.32 -9.29
C ASP A 193 -9.76 4.53 -9.01
#